data_ae92c5c3e47f911ecc9d4e971714b668
#
_entry.id   ae92c5c3e47f911ecc9d4e971714b668
#
_cell.length_a   1.000
_cell.length_b   1.000
_cell.length_c   1.000
_cell.angle_alpha   90.00
_cell.angle_beta   90.00
_cell.angle_gamma   90.00
#
_symmetry.space_group_name_H-M   'P 1'
#
loop_
_entity.id
_entity.type
_entity.pdbx_description
1 polymer ?
#
loop_
_entity_poly.entity_id
_entity_poly.type
_entity_poly.pdbx_seq_one_letter_code
_entity_poly.pdbx_strand_id
1 'polypeptide(L)'
;MNVRKALPKDLPALLAIVDHARACMAAHGNPTQWPPSYPDGELMGQEIARGVCYVLEQEGRVEGTFCYIPGVEPTYLKIDRGAWPDDRPYATIHRLASAGRVHGVADACFAWCAAQGLPLRADTHHDNRIMQHLLERSGFVRCGRIFTDNNTPRIAYCRAAAPADRCGAGKGSQ
;
A
#
# COMPACT_ATOMS: atom_id res chain seq x y z
N MET A 1 -1.77 3.03 -16.79
CA MET A 1 -0.61 2.94 -15.87
C MET A 1 -0.24 1.49 -15.74
N ASN A 2 1.01 1.12 -15.98
CA ASN A 2 1.52 -0.25 -15.87
C ASN A 2 2.14 -0.47 -14.49
N VAL A 3 1.91 -1.64 -13.88
CA VAL A 3 2.53 -2.02 -12.59
C VAL A 3 3.53 -3.14 -12.85
N ARG A 4 4.75 -2.97 -12.38
CA ARG A 4 5.82 -3.97 -12.45
C ARG A 4 6.65 -3.97 -11.17
N LYS A 5 7.38 -5.05 -10.95
CA LYS A 5 8.39 -5.07 -9.87
C LYS A 5 9.42 -3.98 -10.10
N ALA A 6 9.81 -3.33 -9.01
CA ALA A 6 10.93 -2.40 -9.01
C ALA A 6 12.25 -3.16 -9.24
N LEU A 7 13.16 -2.54 -9.96
CA LEU A 7 14.51 -3.04 -10.21
C LEU A 7 15.53 -2.13 -9.50
N PRO A 8 16.76 -2.59 -9.24
CA PRO A 8 17.79 -1.75 -8.59
C PRO A 8 18.02 -0.40 -9.29
N LYS A 9 17.89 -0.35 -10.60
CA LYS A 9 18.02 0.89 -11.40
C LYS A 9 16.91 1.92 -11.12
N ASP A 10 15.76 1.49 -10.56
CA ASP A 10 14.65 2.39 -10.25
C ASP A 10 14.87 3.13 -8.92
N LEU A 11 15.80 2.68 -8.07
CA LEU A 11 16.00 3.21 -6.72
C LEU A 11 16.14 4.75 -6.68
N PRO A 12 16.91 5.42 -7.55
CA PRO A 12 16.98 6.88 -7.53
C PRO A 12 15.62 7.56 -7.78
N ALA A 13 14.81 7.01 -8.69
CA ALA A 13 13.47 7.52 -8.96
C ALA A 13 12.52 7.30 -7.76
N LEU A 14 12.62 6.14 -7.10
CA LEU A 14 11.86 5.83 -5.91
C LEU A 14 12.16 6.81 -4.77
N LEU A 15 13.43 7.12 -4.53
CA LEU A 15 13.85 8.07 -3.49
C LEU A 15 13.32 9.47 -3.77
N ALA A 16 13.39 9.93 -5.02
CA ALA A 16 12.80 11.21 -5.42
C ALA A 16 11.27 11.25 -5.20
N ILE A 17 10.57 10.13 -5.46
CA ILE A 17 9.13 10.00 -5.19
C ILE A 17 8.85 10.03 -3.69
N VAL A 18 9.65 9.35 -2.88
CA VAL A 18 9.54 9.35 -1.42
C VAL A 18 9.74 10.77 -0.86
N ASP A 19 10.73 11.50 -1.35
CA ASP A 19 10.99 12.88 -0.92
C ASP A 19 9.83 13.81 -1.29
N HIS A 20 9.29 13.67 -2.51
CA HIS A 20 8.10 14.40 -2.93
C HIS A 20 6.89 14.07 -2.06
N ALA A 21 6.63 12.80 -1.77
CA ALA A 21 5.52 12.37 -0.92
C ALA A 21 5.66 12.91 0.52
N ARG A 22 6.87 12.94 1.07
CA ARG A 22 7.18 13.50 2.39
C ARG A 22 6.87 15.00 2.42
N ALA A 23 7.32 15.76 1.42
CA ALA A 23 7.02 17.19 1.28
C ALA A 23 5.51 17.44 1.14
N CYS A 24 4.83 16.62 0.34
CA CYS A 24 3.37 16.68 0.16
C CYS A 24 2.63 16.41 1.48
N MET A 25 3.00 15.38 2.21
CA MET A 25 2.41 15.08 3.53
C MET A 25 2.59 16.25 4.50
N ALA A 26 3.79 16.82 4.59
CA ALA A 26 4.07 17.96 5.46
C ALA A 26 3.22 19.19 5.10
N ALA A 27 3.09 19.50 3.81
CA ALA A 27 2.27 20.60 3.32
C ALA A 27 0.77 20.44 3.62
N HIS A 28 0.31 19.18 3.82
CA HIS A 28 -1.10 18.86 4.13
C HIS A 28 -1.32 18.47 5.61
N GLY A 29 -0.46 18.94 6.51
CA GLY A 29 -0.65 18.80 7.96
C GLY A 29 -0.22 17.45 8.55
N ASN A 30 0.54 16.64 7.82
CA ASN A 30 1.05 15.35 8.26
C ASN A 30 2.60 15.27 8.16
N PRO A 31 3.36 16.07 8.92
CA PRO A 31 4.81 16.13 8.81
C PRO A 31 5.54 14.96 9.49
N THR A 32 4.84 14.15 10.29
CA THR A 32 5.47 13.19 11.20
C THR A 32 5.35 11.73 10.77
N GLN A 33 4.50 11.41 9.82
CA GLN A 33 4.29 10.01 9.38
C GLN A 33 5.57 9.40 8.79
N TRP A 34 6.27 10.17 7.94
CA TRP A 34 7.55 9.79 7.36
C TRP A 34 8.63 10.80 7.76
N PRO A 35 9.41 10.54 8.82
CA PRO A 35 10.55 11.37 9.17
C PRO A 35 11.62 11.32 8.07
N PRO A 36 12.60 12.23 8.05
CA PRO A 36 13.64 12.30 7.02
C PRO A 36 14.42 11.00 6.80
N SER A 37 14.53 10.17 7.84
CA SER A 37 15.21 8.88 7.79
C SER A 37 14.33 7.70 7.35
N TYR A 38 13.04 7.93 6.96
CA TYR A 38 12.14 6.85 6.62
C TYR A 38 11.15 7.24 5.51
N PRO A 39 10.91 6.34 4.52
CA PRO A 39 11.79 5.23 4.15
C PRO A 39 13.09 5.78 3.55
N ASP A 40 14.21 5.13 3.84
CA ASP A 40 15.52 5.47 3.30
C ASP A 40 15.92 4.57 2.11
N GLY A 41 17.11 4.84 1.56
CA GLY A 41 17.62 4.09 0.40
C GLY A 41 17.97 2.64 0.73
N GLU A 42 18.42 2.35 1.94
CA GLU A 42 18.74 0.98 2.37
C GLU A 42 17.47 0.14 2.45
N LEU A 43 16.44 0.63 3.14
CA LEU A 43 15.16 -0.04 3.25
C LEU A 43 14.53 -0.27 1.86
N MET A 44 14.50 0.77 1.01
CA MET A 44 13.93 0.62 -0.34
C MET A 44 14.72 -0.38 -1.19
N GLY A 45 16.05 -0.40 -1.06
CA GLY A 45 16.91 -1.39 -1.71
C GLY A 45 16.64 -2.82 -1.23
N GLN A 46 16.44 -3.03 0.05
CA GLN A 46 16.05 -4.32 0.63
C GLN A 46 14.68 -4.79 0.12
N GLU A 47 13.68 -3.90 0.04
CA GLU A 47 12.34 -4.23 -0.48
C GLU A 47 12.37 -4.57 -1.98
N ILE A 48 13.24 -3.91 -2.75
CA ILE A 48 13.49 -4.26 -4.16
C ILE A 48 14.11 -5.67 -4.24
N ALA A 49 15.15 -5.94 -3.45
CA ALA A 49 15.84 -7.23 -3.44
C ALA A 49 14.90 -8.39 -3.02
N ARG A 50 13.99 -8.14 -2.08
CA ARG A 50 12.94 -9.09 -1.66
C ARG A 50 11.85 -9.29 -2.72
N GLY A 51 11.80 -8.46 -3.77
CA GLY A 51 10.81 -8.51 -4.83
C GLY A 51 9.40 -8.11 -4.41
N VAL A 52 9.26 -7.35 -3.32
CA VAL A 52 7.98 -6.86 -2.78
C VAL A 52 7.71 -5.39 -3.09
N CYS A 53 8.70 -4.66 -3.63
CA CYS A 53 8.57 -3.29 -4.09
C CYS A 53 8.12 -3.26 -5.56
N TYR A 54 7.15 -2.41 -5.86
CA TYR A 54 6.57 -2.23 -7.19
C TYR A 54 6.62 -0.76 -7.61
N VAL A 55 6.66 -0.55 -8.91
CA VAL A 55 6.53 0.78 -9.54
C VAL A 55 5.29 0.85 -10.41
N LEU A 56 4.69 2.03 -10.44
CA LEU A 56 3.64 2.39 -11.38
C LEU A 56 4.27 3.26 -12.46
N GLU A 57 4.20 2.77 -13.69
CA GLU A 57 4.86 3.39 -14.82
C GLU A 57 3.83 3.89 -15.84
N GLN A 58 4.06 5.08 -16.37
CA GLN A 58 3.30 5.65 -17.47
C GLN A 58 4.26 6.32 -18.44
N GLU A 59 4.12 5.98 -19.75
CA GLU A 59 4.95 6.52 -20.81
C GLU A 59 6.46 6.42 -20.55
N GLY A 60 6.90 5.27 -20.01
CA GLY A 60 8.29 4.99 -19.68
C GLY A 60 8.84 5.70 -18.44
N ARG A 61 8.00 6.40 -17.66
CA ARG A 61 8.39 7.10 -16.42
C ARG A 61 7.76 6.46 -15.21
N VAL A 62 8.52 6.36 -14.12
CA VAL A 62 8.02 5.91 -12.83
C VAL A 62 7.25 7.05 -12.18
N GLU A 63 5.95 6.88 -12.01
CA GLU A 63 5.03 7.87 -11.47
C GLU A 63 4.58 7.56 -10.03
N GLY A 64 4.85 6.35 -9.55
CA GLY A 64 4.54 5.96 -8.19
C GLY A 64 5.26 4.68 -7.78
N THR A 65 5.24 4.41 -6.49
CA THR A 65 5.80 3.19 -5.89
C THR A 65 4.93 2.73 -4.73
N PHE A 66 4.97 1.43 -4.45
CA PHE A 66 4.37 0.81 -3.27
C PHE A 66 5.03 -0.53 -2.96
N CYS A 67 4.88 -1.01 -1.73
CA CYS A 67 5.24 -2.36 -1.38
C CYS A 67 3.97 -3.21 -1.21
N TYR A 68 3.95 -4.39 -1.82
CA TYR A 68 2.92 -5.42 -1.65
C TYR A 68 3.54 -6.62 -0.97
N ILE A 69 3.14 -6.87 0.27
CA ILE A 69 3.78 -7.85 1.16
C ILE A 69 2.75 -8.89 1.58
N PRO A 70 2.68 -10.06 0.91
CA PRO A 70 1.89 -11.20 1.39
C PRO A 70 2.46 -11.75 2.69
N GLY A 71 1.59 -12.17 3.60
CA GLY A 71 1.96 -12.79 4.87
C GLY A 71 1.68 -11.91 6.08
N VAL A 72 2.17 -12.36 7.22
CA VAL A 72 1.94 -11.70 8.50
C VAL A 72 2.81 -10.45 8.62
N GLU A 73 2.17 -9.30 8.84
CA GLU A 73 2.83 -8.05 9.21
C GLU A 73 2.95 -8.01 10.75
N PRO A 74 4.17 -8.02 11.33
CA PRO A 74 4.36 -8.10 12.77
C PRO A 74 3.64 -6.99 13.56
N THR A 75 3.62 -5.77 13.02
CA THR A 75 2.97 -4.62 13.65
C THR A 75 1.43 -4.74 13.66
N TYR A 76 0.87 -5.68 12.88
CA TYR A 76 -0.58 -5.91 12.77
C TYR A 76 -1.08 -7.05 13.68
N LEU A 77 -0.18 -7.71 14.41
CA LEU A 77 -0.55 -8.76 15.38
C LEU A 77 -1.33 -8.21 16.57
N LYS A 78 -1.12 -6.95 16.91
CA LYS A 78 -1.87 -6.26 17.97
C LYS A 78 -2.71 -5.14 17.37
N ILE A 79 -4.01 -5.22 17.53
CA ILE A 79 -4.96 -4.18 17.16
C ILE A 79 -5.80 -3.83 18.36
N ASP A 80 -6.03 -2.55 18.62
CA ASP A 80 -6.93 -2.06 19.65
C ASP A 80 -8.03 -1.18 19.04
N ARG A 81 -9.02 -0.82 19.85
CA ARG A 81 -10.19 0.00 19.43
C ARG A 81 -10.93 -0.58 18.24
N GLY A 82 -10.89 -1.88 18.08
CA GLY A 82 -11.50 -2.64 17.01
C GLY A 82 -10.85 -4.00 16.83
N ALA A 83 -11.06 -4.63 15.68
CA ALA A 83 -10.51 -5.94 15.35
C ALA A 83 -10.35 -6.09 13.83
N TRP A 84 -9.45 -6.97 13.42
CA TRP A 84 -9.43 -7.44 12.04
C TRP A 84 -10.68 -8.29 11.76
N PRO A 85 -11.23 -8.26 10.54
CA PRO A 85 -12.49 -8.97 10.24
C PRO A 85 -12.34 -10.49 10.29
N ASP A 86 -11.14 -11.01 10.05
CA ASP A 86 -10.81 -12.43 10.08
C ASP A 86 -9.29 -12.66 10.17
N ASP A 87 -8.89 -13.94 10.36
CA ASP A 87 -7.49 -14.38 10.44
C ASP A 87 -6.99 -15.02 9.14
N ARG A 88 -7.68 -14.83 8.02
CA ARG A 88 -7.25 -15.36 6.73
C ARG A 88 -5.91 -14.77 6.29
N PRO A 89 -5.15 -15.51 5.47
CA PRO A 89 -3.98 -14.95 4.81
C PRO A 89 -4.32 -13.64 4.08
N TYR A 90 -3.47 -12.64 4.20
CA TYR A 90 -3.67 -11.31 3.63
C TYR A 90 -2.38 -10.77 3.03
N ALA A 91 -2.47 -9.67 2.32
CA ALA A 91 -1.31 -8.88 1.92
C ALA A 91 -1.40 -7.46 2.49
N THR A 92 -0.25 -6.92 2.86
CA THR A 92 -0.14 -5.55 3.35
C THR A 92 0.36 -4.64 2.23
N ILE A 93 -0.28 -3.46 2.11
CA ILE A 93 0.18 -2.39 1.23
C ILE A 93 0.92 -1.37 2.09
N HIS A 94 2.22 -1.22 1.82
CA HIS A 94 3.07 -0.26 2.49
C HIS A 94 3.68 0.75 1.52
N ARG A 95 4.04 1.92 2.02
CA ARG A 95 4.88 2.92 1.35
C ARG A 95 4.34 3.37 -0.01
N LEU A 96 3.00 3.41 -0.16
CA LEU A 96 2.40 3.98 -1.36
C LEU A 96 2.74 5.46 -1.47
N ALA A 97 3.38 5.82 -2.57
CA ALA A 97 3.80 7.18 -2.86
C ALA A 97 3.62 7.50 -4.35
N SER A 98 3.31 8.75 -4.64
CA SER A 98 3.15 9.30 -5.98
C SER A 98 4.19 10.38 -6.25
N ALA A 99 4.64 10.48 -7.49
CA ALA A 99 5.46 11.59 -7.98
C ALA A 99 4.69 12.91 -8.13
N GLY A 100 3.35 12.89 -7.98
CA GLY A 100 2.50 14.08 -8.07
C GLY A 100 2.29 14.62 -9.49
N ARG A 101 2.82 13.95 -10.52
CA ARG A 101 2.75 14.42 -11.92
C ARG A 101 1.52 13.92 -12.67
N VAL A 102 0.94 12.81 -12.22
CA VAL A 102 -0.24 12.18 -12.83
C VAL A 102 -1.27 11.80 -11.78
N HIS A 103 -2.53 11.72 -12.19
CA HIS A 103 -3.62 11.27 -11.33
C HIS A 103 -3.78 9.75 -11.37
N GLY A 104 -4.46 9.17 -10.35
CA GLY A 104 -4.87 7.77 -10.33
C GLY A 104 -3.80 6.78 -9.88
N VAL A 105 -2.65 7.22 -9.37
CA VAL A 105 -1.57 6.35 -8.84
C VAL A 105 -2.10 5.41 -7.75
N ALA A 106 -2.83 5.94 -6.77
CA ALA A 106 -3.39 5.14 -5.69
C ALA A 106 -4.47 4.16 -6.19
N ASP A 107 -5.32 4.61 -7.11
CA ASP A 107 -6.36 3.75 -7.70
C ASP A 107 -5.75 2.58 -8.47
N ALA A 108 -4.71 2.83 -9.26
CA ALA A 108 -3.98 1.79 -9.99
C ALA A 108 -3.28 0.81 -9.04
N CYS A 109 -2.66 1.31 -7.96
CA CYS A 109 -2.08 0.49 -6.91
C CYS A 109 -3.14 -0.43 -6.29
N PHE A 110 -4.25 0.11 -5.80
CA PHE A 110 -5.28 -0.66 -5.10
C PHE A 110 -5.99 -1.66 -6.03
N ALA A 111 -6.21 -1.29 -7.30
CA ALA A 111 -6.77 -2.19 -8.30
C ALA A 111 -5.84 -3.37 -8.58
N TRP A 112 -4.55 -3.10 -8.78
CA TRP A 112 -3.54 -4.14 -8.99
C TRP A 112 -3.42 -5.07 -7.78
N CYS A 113 -3.34 -4.52 -6.56
CA CYS A 113 -3.26 -5.31 -5.34
C CYS A 113 -4.49 -6.21 -5.15
N ALA A 114 -5.69 -5.68 -5.42
CA ALA A 114 -6.93 -6.45 -5.33
C ALA A 114 -6.98 -7.62 -6.33
N ALA A 115 -6.40 -7.44 -7.52
CA ALA A 115 -6.32 -8.47 -8.55
C ALA A 115 -5.39 -9.65 -8.14
N GLN A 116 -4.58 -9.51 -7.08
CA GLN A 116 -3.77 -10.61 -6.55
C GLN A 116 -4.58 -11.62 -5.72
N GLY A 117 -5.87 -11.34 -5.43
CA GLY A 117 -6.80 -12.30 -4.83
C GLY A 117 -6.73 -12.45 -3.31
N LEU A 118 -5.84 -11.75 -2.61
CA LEU A 118 -5.79 -11.76 -1.14
C LEU A 118 -6.58 -10.60 -0.54
N PRO A 119 -7.17 -10.77 0.66
CA PRO A 119 -7.57 -9.64 1.47
C PRO A 119 -6.42 -8.66 1.64
N LEU A 120 -6.72 -7.37 1.65
CA LEU A 120 -5.70 -6.33 1.76
C LEU A 120 -5.79 -5.65 3.12
N ARG A 121 -4.64 -5.38 3.72
CA ARG A 121 -4.52 -4.54 4.92
C ARG A 121 -3.59 -3.37 4.63
N ALA A 122 -3.86 -2.24 5.26
CA ALA A 122 -3.03 -1.04 5.19
C ALA A 122 -3.19 -0.24 6.47
N ASP A 123 -2.26 0.67 6.72
CA ASP A 123 -2.38 1.64 7.80
C ASP A 123 -2.00 3.04 7.34
N THR A 124 -2.46 4.04 8.06
CA THR A 124 -2.04 5.42 7.84
C THR A 124 -2.13 6.25 9.13
N HIS A 125 -1.42 7.38 9.16
CA HIS A 125 -1.47 8.31 10.27
C HIS A 125 -2.82 9.04 10.32
N HIS A 126 -3.25 9.43 11.54
CA HIS A 126 -4.53 10.13 11.72
C HIS A 126 -4.57 11.51 11.02
N ASP A 127 -3.42 12.13 10.78
CA ASP A 127 -3.30 13.40 10.06
C ASP A 127 -3.25 13.22 8.53
N ASN A 128 -3.03 12.00 8.03
CA ASN A 128 -3.01 11.74 6.60
C ASN A 128 -4.43 11.63 6.02
N ARG A 129 -5.13 12.74 5.97
CA ARG A 129 -6.51 12.80 5.47
C ARG A 129 -6.64 12.37 4.02
N ILE A 130 -5.62 12.67 3.21
CA ILE A 130 -5.58 12.27 1.80
C ILE A 130 -5.60 10.74 1.70
N MET A 131 -4.70 10.04 2.40
CA MET A 131 -4.64 8.58 2.35
C MET A 131 -5.89 7.92 2.95
N GLN A 132 -6.44 8.47 4.04
CA GLN A 132 -7.70 7.99 4.60
C GLN A 132 -8.82 8.02 3.55
N HIS A 133 -8.99 9.16 2.87
CA HIS A 133 -9.99 9.31 1.81
C HIS A 133 -9.74 8.34 0.63
N LEU A 134 -8.48 8.19 0.20
CA LEU A 134 -8.11 7.26 -0.89
C LEU A 134 -8.44 5.81 -0.53
N LEU A 135 -8.12 5.36 0.68
CA LEU A 135 -8.45 4.02 1.16
C LEU A 135 -9.96 3.81 1.22
N GLU A 136 -10.69 4.72 1.86
CA GLU A 136 -12.14 4.59 2.06
C GLU A 136 -12.91 4.57 0.73
N ARG A 137 -12.60 5.48 -0.21
CA ARG A 137 -13.23 5.46 -1.54
C ARG A 137 -12.88 4.22 -2.37
N SER A 138 -11.75 3.56 -2.06
CA SER A 138 -11.33 2.31 -2.71
C SER A 138 -11.87 1.05 -2.03
N GLY A 139 -12.83 1.20 -1.10
CA GLY A 139 -13.52 0.09 -0.45
C GLY A 139 -12.77 -0.51 0.75
N PHE A 140 -11.75 0.17 1.27
CA PHE A 140 -11.20 -0.19 2.56
C PHE A 140 -12.08 0.32 3.70
N VAL A 141 -12.19 -0.47 4.76
CA VAL A 141 -12.91 -0.11 5.98
C VAL A 141 -11.96 0.02 7.15
N ARG A 142 -12.25 0.92 8.07
CA ARG A 142 -11.47 1.06 9.31
C ARG A 142 -11.72 -0.15 10.20
N CYS A 143 -10.63 -0.75 10.70
CA CYS A 143 -10.68 -1.94 11.55
C CYS A 143 -10.33 -1.65 13.00
N GLY A 144 -9.59 -0.58 13.27
CA GLY A 144 -9.11 -0.26 14.61
C GLY A 144 -7.84 0.57 14.57
N ARG A 145 -6.98 0.36 15.56
CA ARG A 145 -5.69 1.04 15.70
C ARG A 145 -4.57 0.02 15.89
N ILE A 146 -3.46 0.20 15.18
CA ILE A 146 -2.21 -0.53 15.38
C ILE A 146 -1.10 0.43 15.80
N PHE A 147 0.05 -0.11 16.18
CA PHE A 147 1.23 0.66 16.51
C PHE A 147 2.42 0.18 15.67
N THR A 148 3.16 1.13 15.12
CA THR A 148 4.42 0.86 14.43
C THR A 148 5.53 0.47 15.41
N ASP A 149 6.67 -0.02 14.93
CA ASP A 149 7.81 -0.44 15.76
C ASP A 149 8.30 0.66 16.72
N ASN A 150 8.18 1.92 16.34
CA ASN A 150 8.49 3.08 17.17
C ASN A 150 7.30 3.53 18.04
N ASN A 151 6.31 2.67 18.23
CA ASN A 151 5.12 2.91 19.05
C ASN A 151 4.25 4.09 18.60
N THR A 152 4.28 4.44 17.32
CA THR A 152 3.41 5.49 16.77
C THR A 152 2.06 4.89 16.35
N PRO A 153 0.92 5.46 16.82
CA PRO A 153 -0.39 4.93 16.48
C PRO A 153 -0.75 5.17 15.01
N ARG A 154 -1.41 4.19 14.39
CA ARG A 154 -1.93 4.24 13.03
C ARG A 154 -3.37 3.75 12.98
N ILE A 155 -4.16 4.32 12.09
CA ILE A 155 -5.49 3.81 11.76
C ILE A 155 -5.30 2.60 10.86
N ALA A 156 -5.83 1.46 11.28
CA ALA A 156 -5.79 0.20 10.55
C ALA A 156 -6.98 0.09 9.60
N TYR A 157 -6.71 -0.34 8.38
CA TYR A 157 -7.70 -0.51 7.32
C TYR A 157 -7.62 -1.92 6.72
N CYS A 158 -8.76 -2.47 6.33
CA CYS A 158 -8.82 -3.70 5.56
C CYS A 158 -9.78 -3.57 4.37
N ARG A 159 -9.54 -4.39 3.34
CA ARG A 159 -10.43 -4.60 2.21
C ARG A 159 -10.52 -6.10 1.95
N ALA A 160 -11.74 -6.64 1.88
CA ALA A 160 -11.95 -8.04 1.53
C ALA A 160 -11.43 -8.35 0.12
N ALA A 161 -10.99 -9.58 -0.11
CA ALA A 161 -10.74 -10.06 -1.46
C ALA A 161 -12.03 -9.99 -2.28
N ALA A 162 -11.90 -9.72 -3.58
CA ALA A 162 -13.04 -9.89 -4.48
C ALA A 162 -13.52 -11.34 -4.42
N PRO A 163 -14.84 -11.60 -4.52
CA PRO A 163 -15.35 -12.96 -4.66
C PRO A 163 -14.61 -13.61 -5.84
N ALA A 164 -14.10 -14.82 -5.63
CA ALA A 164 -13.57 -15.60 -6.76
C ALA A 164 -14.72 -15.78 -7.76
N ASP A 165 -14.55 -15.28 -8.98
CA ASP A 165 -15.50 -15.59 -10.05
C ASP A 165 -15.60 -17.11 -10.14
N ARG A 166 -16.77 -17.65 -9.85
CA ARG A 166 -17.09 -19.06 -10.11
C ARG A 166 -17.17 -19.21 -11.63
N CYS A 167 -16.02 -19.31 -12.26
CA CYS A 167 -15.94 -19.63 -13.69
C CYS A 167 -16.51 -21.02 -13.88
N GLY A 168 -17.74 -21.05 -14.44
CA GLY A 168 -18.33 -22.10 -15.25
C GLY A 168 -18.21 -23.54 -14.74
N ALA A 169 -19.14 -23.98 -13.89
CA ALA A 169 -19.55 -25.38 -13.94
C ALA A 169 -20.17 -25.61 -15.33
N GLY A 170 -19.38 -26.17 -16.23
CA GLY A 170 -19.84 -26.60 -17.55
C GLY A 170 -21.05 -27.51 -17.40
N LYS A 171 -22.17 -27.09 -17.96
CA LYS A 171 -23.30 -27.97 -18.22
C LYS A 171 -22.84 -28.99 -19.25
N GLY A 172 -22.47 -30.18 -18.77
CA GLY A 172 -22.54 -31.40 -19.59
C GLY A 172 -23.99 -31.63 -19.91
N SER A 173 -24.36 -31.46 -21.17
CA SER A 173 -25.62 -31.94 -21.72
C SER A 173 -25.37 -33.29 -22.37
N GLN A 174 -26.21 -34.20 -22.00
CA GLN A 174 -26.41 -35.53 -22.56
C GLN A 174 -26.61 -35.51 -24.10
#